data_0a7ae4be292c134eda3decda2650cc32
#
_entry.id   0a7ae4be292c134eda3decda2650cc32
#
_cell.length_a   1.000
_cell.length_b   1.000
_cell.length_c   1.000
_cell.angle_alpha   90.00
_cell.angle_beta   90.00
_cell.angle_gamma   90.00
#
_symmetry.space_group_name_H-M   'P 1'
#
loop_
_entity.id
_entity.type
_entity.pdbx_description
1 polymer ?
#
loop_
_entity_poly.entity_id
_entity_poly.type
_entity_poly.pdbx_seq_one_letter_code
_entity_poly.pdbx_strand_id
1 'polypeptide(L)'
;EFLSGTRTFGIMPALGQTRLDTIPVDWVAAAIAWSSAHPETAGSIFHLCSGPDQAIPLTQLQQAVRLAWQQHGRRVPRLWQLNRRWLERLIPVIGAIAGDKTRRALRGLPPVLAYLAEDQGFLNTETRRRLATAGLPLPSVDSYLQPVLAHYLDAQARRRPA
;
A
#
# COMPACT_ATOMS: atom_id res chain seq x y z
N GLU A 1 4.29 5.50 7.61
CA GLU A 1 4.05 6.14 8.91
C GLU A 1 2.63 5.88 9.46
N PHE A 2 1.57 5.87 8.60
CA PHE A 2 0.22 5.54 9.04
C PHE A 2 0.13 4.07 9.48
N LEU A 3 0.53 3.12 8.61
CA LEU A 3 0.48 1.69 8.91
C LEU A 3 1.39 1.26 10.08
N SER A 4 2.46 2.00 10.36
CA SER A 4 3.26 1.75 11.57
C SER A 4 2.55 2.16 12.86
N GLY A 5 1.53 3.00 12.78
CA GLY A 5 0.81 3.57 13.92
C GLY A 5 1.53 4.76 14.56
N THR A 6 2.69 5.19 14.05
CA THR A 6 3.46 6.28 14.68
C THR A 6 2.75 7.63 14.58
N ARG A 7 2.00 7.89 13.50
CA ARG A 7 1.22 9.14 13.35
C ARG A 7 -0.12 9.13 14.05
N THR A 8 -0.63 7.95 14.38
CA THR A 8 -1.96 7.78 14.97
C THR A 8 -1.90 7.38 16.44
N PHE A 9 -0.71 7.45 17.04
CA PHE A 9 -0.48 6.99 18.42
C PHE A 9 -0.95 5.55 18.66
N GLY A 10 -0.90 4.73 17.61
CA GLY A 10 -1.35 3.34 17.64
C GLY A 10 -2.84 3.13 17.37
N ILE A 11 -3.63 4.18 17.23
CA ILE A 11 -5.07 4.06 16.90
C ILE A 11 -5.21 3.79 15.40
N MET A 12 -5.81 2.66 15.05
CA MET A 12 -6.01 2.23 13.67
C MET A 12 -7.43 1.72 13.47
N PRO A 13 -8.02 1.93 12.28
CA PRO A 13 -9.26 1.23 11.93
C PRO A 13 -9.01 -0.28 11.86
N ALA A 14 -10.02 -1.07 12.18
CA ALA A 14 -10.00 -2.49 11.88
C ALA A 14 -9.89 -2.68 10.36
N LEU A 15 -8.83 -3.32 9.90
CA LEU A 15 -8.48 -3.44 8.46
C LEU A 15 -9.28 -4.54 7.73
N GLY A 16 -10.00 -5.38 8.49
CA GLY A 16 -10.84 -6.44 7.92
C GLY A 16 -10.08 -7.39 6.99
N GLN A 17 -10.74 -7.79 5.92
CA GLN A 17 -10.21 -8.66 4.85
C GLN A 17 -9.62 -7.87 3.67
N THR A 18 -9.50 -6.55 3.81
CA THR A 18 -9.01 -5.67 2.74
C THR A 18 -7.64 -6.12 2.22
N ARG A 19 -7.54 -6.22 0.92
CA ARG A 19 -6.31 -6.53 0.19
C ARG A 19 -5.89 -5.31 -0.61
N LEU A 20 -4.60 -5.10 -0.74
CA LEU A 20 -4.03 -4.00 -1.50
C LEU A 20 -3.35 -4.54 -2.75
N ASP A 21 -3.76 -4.03 -3.89
CA ASP A 21 -3.10 -4.28 -5.16
C ASP A 21 -1.83 -3.44 -5.26
N THR A 22 -0.69 -4.09 -5.31
CA THR A 22 0.60 -3.43 -5.42
C THR A 22 1.48 -4.16 -6.42
N ILE A 23 2.14 -3.40 -7.29
CA ILE A 23 3.08 -3.93 -8.28
C ILE A 23 4.30 -3.01 -8.37
N PRO A 24 5.49 -3.53 -8.69
CA PRO A 24 6.67 -2.70 -8.89
C PRO A 24 6.56 -1.84 -10.14
N VAL A 25 6.98 -0.57 -10.05
CA VAL A 25 6.92 0.37 -11.17
C VAL A 25 7.85 0.00 -12.32
N ASP A 26 8.97 -0.62 -12.03
CA ASP A 26 9.93 -1.15 -13.01
C ASP A 26 9.32 -2.29 -13.85
N TRP A 27 8.54 -3.18 -13.24
CA TRP A 27 7.77 -4.19 -13.95
C TRP A 27 6.71 -3.56 -14.87
N VAL A 28 6.02 -2.52 -14.40
CA VAL A 28 5.04 -1.76 -15.21
C VAL A 28 5.75 -1.12 -16.41
N ALA A 29 6.89 -0.49 -16.19
CA ALA A 29 7.68 0.14 -17.25
C ALA A 29 8.16 -0.89 -18.29
N ALA A 30 8.63 -2.05 -17.83
CA ALA A 30 9.03 -3.15 -18.70
C ALA A 30 7.86 -3.69 -19.54
N ALA A 31 6.69 -3.86 -18.94
CA ALA A 31 5.47 -4.31 -19.62
C ALA A 31 5.03 -3.31 -20.71
N ILE A 32 5.08 -2.00 -20.41
CA ILE A 32 4.76 -0.94 -21.38
C ILE A 32 5.77 -0.94 -22.52
N ALA A 33 7.07 -0.99 -22.22
CA ALA A 33 8.12 -1.03 -23.22
C ALA A 33 7.98 -2.25 -24.14
N TRP A 34 7.75 -3.43 -23.55
CA TRP A 34 7.52 -4.65 -24.31
C TRP A 34 6.30 -4.52 -25.22
N SER A 35 5.15 -4.11 -24.72
CA SER A 35 3.92 -4.00 -25.52
C SER A 35 4.06 -2.98 -26.65
N SER A 36 4.83 -1.89 -26.44
CA SER A 36 5.09 -0.89 -27.47
C SER A 36 5.99 -1.40 -28.59
N ALA A 37 6.87 -2.35 -28.30
CA ALA A 37 7.78 -2.96 -29.27
C ALA A 37 7.16 -4.16 -30.04
N HIS A 38 5.95 -4.61 -29.67
CA HIS A 38 5.30 -5.80 -30.20
C HIS A 38 3.97 -5.45 -30.89
N PRO A 39 3.96 -5.24 -32.22
CA PRO A 39 2.76 -4.83 -32.97
C PRO A 39 1.56 -5.76 -32.80
N GLU A 40 1.81 -7.05 -32.52
CA GLU A 40 0.77 -8.05 -32.25
C GLU A 40 -0.02 -7.79 -30.97
N THR A 41 0.42 -6.86 -30.15
CA THR A 41 -0.30 -6.42 -28.96
C THR A 41 -1.32 -5.30 -29.25
N ALA A 42 -1.29 -4.75 -30.47
CA ALA A 42 -2.19 -3.68 -30.86
C ALA A 42 -3.66 -4.08 -30.68
N GLY A 43 -4.44 -3.19 -30.10
CA GLY A 43 -5.84 -3.45 -29.76
C GLY A 43 -6.07 -4.34 -28.53
N SER A 44 -5.00 -4.81 -27.87
CA SER A 44 -5.12 -5.57 -26.63
C SER A 44 -5.16 -4.64 -25.41
N ILE A 45 -5.86 -5.07 -24.35
CA ILE A 45 -5.89 -4.39 -23.06
C ILE A 45 -5.13 -5.22 -22.05
N PHE A 46 -4.14 -4.60 -21.38
CA PHE A 46 -3.34 -5.22 -20.34
C PHE A 46 -3.68 -4.63 -18.99
N HIS A 47 -4.25 -5.43 -18.08
CA HIS A 47 -4.47 -5.02 -16.70
C HIS A 47 -3.19 -5.24 -15.90
N LEU A 48 -2.41 -4.19 -15.73
CA LEU A 48 -1.17 -4.23 -14.94
C LEU A 48 -1.51 -4.06 -13.46
N CYS A 49 -1.79 -5.16 -12.81
CA CYS A 49 -2.16 -5.26 -11.40
C CYS A 49 -1.61 -6.56 -10.80
N SER A 50 -1.62 -6.68 -9.47
CA SER A 50 -1.21 -7.92 -8.80
C SER A 50 -2.22 -9.05 -9.00
N GLY A 51 -3.48 -8.69 -9.20
CA GLY A 51 -4.59 -9.62 -9.25
C GLY A 51 -5.00 -10.14 -7.86
N PRO A 52 -6.17 -10.78 -7.77
CA PRO A 52 -6.74 -11.22 -6.48
C PRO A 52 -5.85 -12.21 -5.72
N ASP A 53 -5.09 -13.04 -6.44
CA ASP A 53 -4.23 -14.07 -5.84
C ASP A 53 -2.98 -13.49 -5.17
N GLN A 54 -2.42 -12.39 -5.71
CA GLN A 54 -1.17 -11.78 -5.25
C GLN A 54 -1.38 -10.43 -4.54
N ALA A 55 -2.61 -9.94 -4.45
CA ALA A 55 -2.91 -8.77 -3.65
C ALA A 55 -2.60 -9.03 -2.17
N ILE A 56 -1.82 -8.15 -1.55
CA ILE A 56 -1.37 -8.31 -0.17
C ILE A 56 -2.49 -7.96 0.82
N PRO A 57 -2.82 -8.82 1.80
CA PRO A 57 -3.69 -8.44 2.90
C PRO A 57 -3.14 -7.22 3.64
N LEU A 58 -3.99 -6.23 3.90
CA LEU A 58 -3.56 -4.99 4.54
C LEU A 58 -2.98 -5.22 5.94
N THR A 59 -3.45 -6.26 6.63
CA THR A 59 -2.89 -6.72 7.91
C THR A 59 -1.45 -7.24 7.76
N GLN A 60 -1.16 -7.99 6.70
CA GLN A 60 0.20 -8.47 6.41
C GLN A 60 1.13 -7.31 6.05
N LEU A 61 0.67 -6.37 5.21
CA LEU A 61 1.43 -5.15 4.90
C LEU A 61 1.72 -4.35 6.17
N GLN A 62 0.73 -4.20 7.07
CA GLN A 62 0.91 -3.52 8.34
C GLN A 62 1.99 -4.19 9.20
N GLN A 63 1.98 -5.52 9.29
CA GLN A 63 2.99 -6.28 10.02
C GLN A 63 4.39 -6.07 9.44
N ALA A 64 4.53 -6.16 8.10
CA ALA A 64 5.80 -5.93 7.42
C ALA A 64 6.35 -4.52 7.67
N VAL A 65 5.49 -3.50 7.56
CA VAL A 65 5.86 -2.10 7.86
C VAL A 65 6.33 -1.98 9.32
N ARG A 66 5.62 -2.52 10.28
CA ARG A 66 5.99 -2.43 11.70
C ARG A 66 7.30 -3.12 12.01
N LEU A 67 7.52 -4.30 11.42
CA LEU A 67 8.77 -5.04 11.55
C LEU A 67 9.95 -4.23 10.98
N ALA A 68 9.80 -3.68 9.77
CA ALA A 68 10.81 -2.83 9.16
C ALA A 68 11.16 -1.60 10.04
N TRP A 69 10.14 -0.96 10.65
CA TRP A 69 10.35 0.14 11.60
C TRP A 69 11.19 -0.28 12.81
N GLN A 70 10.86 -1.43 13.41
CA GLN A 70 11.59 -1.99 14.57
C GLN A 70 13.04 -2.31 14.21
N GLN A 71 13.28 -2.94 13.07
CA GLN A 71 14.61 -3.28 12.57
C GLN A 71 15.49 -2.03 12.36
N HIS A 72 14.88 -0.89 12.02
CA HIS A 72 15.56 0.40 11.91
C HIS A 72 15.61 1.18 13.25
N GLY A 73 15.45 0.50 14.38
CA GLY A 73 15.56 1.09 15.71
C GLY A 73 14.45 2.08 16.08
N ARG A 74 13.36 2.14 15.30
CA ARG A 74 12.23 3.06 15.57
C ARG A 74 11.23 2.43 16.53
N ARG A 75 10.79 3.20 17.51
CA ARG A 75 9.71 2.77 18.41
C ARG A 75 8.39 2.69 17.64
N VAL A 76 7.70 1.56 17.80
CA VAL A 76 6.40 1.31 17.19
C VAL A 76 5.35 1.20 18.31
N PRO A 77 4.33 2.06 18.35
CA PRO A 77 3.33 2.05 19.41
C PRO A 77 2.50 0.76 19.38
N ARG A 78 1.92 0.39 20.51
CA ARG A 78 0.95 -0.69 20.57
C ARG A 78 -0.28 -0.32 19.75
N LEU A 79 -0.77 -1.25 18.92
CA LEU A 79 -1.94 -0.99 18.09
C LEU A 79 -3.23 -1.21 18.88
N TRP A 80 -4.12 -0.24 18.73
CA TRP A 80 -5.50 -0.29 19.21
C TRP A 80 -6.41 -0.25 17.99
N GLN A 81 -7.07 -1.36 17.72
CA GLN A 81 -8.01 -1.45 16.60
C GLN A 81 -9.36 -0.92 17.03
N LEU A 82 -9.81 0.16 16.42
CA LEU A 82 -11.15 0.70 16.60
C LEU A 82 -12.06 0.29 15.45
N ASN A 83 -13.30 -0.01 15.78
CA ASN A 83 -14.33 -0.20 14.75
C ASN A 83 -14.46 1.11 13.94
N ARG A 84 -14.59 0.97 12.61
CA ARG A 84 -14.72 2.08 11.65
C ARG A 84 -15.75 3.13 12.09
N ARG A 85 -16.92 2.71 12.56
CA ARG A 85 -18.00 3.61 13.02
C ARG A 85 -17.58 4.50 14.20
N TRP A 86 -16.79 3.97 15.13
CA TRP A 86 -16.26 4.74 16.25
C TRP A 86 -15.17 5.70 15.80
N LEU A 87 -14.31 5.26 14.88
CA LEU A 87 -13.27 6.14 14.33
C LEU A 87 -13.89 7.33 13.59
N GLU A 88 -14.89 7.12 12.74
CA GLU A 88 -15.60 8.16 12.00
C GLU A 88 -16.26 9.18 12.95
N ARG A 89 -16.77 8.76 14.09
CA ARG A 89 -17.32 9.64 15.13
C ARG A 89 -16.26 10.44 15.88
N LEU A 90 -15.07 9.88 16.04
CA LEU A 90 -13.96 10.52 16.77
C LEU A 90 -13.18 11.52 15.88
N ILE A 91 -13.18 11.34 14.57
CA ILE A 91 -12.48 12.22 13.62
C ILE A 91 -12.80 13.71 13.84
N PRO A 92 -14.06 14.16 13.93
CA PRO A 92 -14.38 15.57 14.15
C PRO A 92 -13.91 16.09 15.51
N VAL A 93 -13.96 15.26 16.56
CA VAL A 93 -13.51 15.62 17.90
C VAL A 93 -11.99 15.78 17.94
N ILE A 94 -11.27 14.82 17.35
CA ILE A 94 -9.81 14.89 17.23
C ILE A 94 -9.41 16.08 16.34
N GLY A 95 -10.16 16.33 15.26
CA GLY A 95 -9.95 17.45 14.37
C GLY A 95 -10.16 18.82 15.01
N ALA A 96 -11.01 18.93 16.02
CA ALA A 96 -11.23 20.17 16.76
C ALA A 96 -10.07 20.51 17.71
N ILE A 97 -9.42 19.50 18.26
CA ILE A 97 -8.32 19.65 19.25
C ILE A 97 -6.95 19.62 18.56
N ALA A 98 -6.85 19.00 17.39
CA ALA A 98 -5.60 18.81 16.68
C ALA A 98 -5.20 20.04 15.84
N GLY A 99 -3.90 20.30 15.74
CA GLY A 99 -3.36 21.35 14.89
C GLY A 99 -3.65 21.13 13.39
N ASP A 100 -3.51 22.18 12.58
CA ASP A 100 -3.92 22.23 11.16
C ASP A 100 -3.36 21.10 10.29
N LYS A 101 -2.13 20.64 10.55
CA LYS A 101 -1.51 19.53 9.81
C LYS A 101 -2.27 18.21 10.04
N THR A 102 -2.66 17.94 11.28
CA THR A 102 -3.42 16.73 11.65
C THR A 102 -4.85 16.82 11.13
N ARG A 103 -5.48 17.99 11.20
CA ARG A 103 -6.82 18.24 10.65
C ARG A 103 -6.86 18.00 9.14
N ARG A 104 -5.83 18.46 8.40
CA ARG A 104 -5.73 18.23 6.95
C ARG A 104 -5.56 16.75 6.62
N ALA A 105 -4.73 16.02 7.38
CA ALA A 105 -4.55 14.59 7.22
C ALA A 105 -5.83 13.79 7.53
N LEU A 106 -6.56 14.17 8.57
CA LEU A 106 -7.83 13.54 8.96
C LEU A 106 -8.96 13.77 7.92
N ARG A 107 -8.98 14.90 7.23
CA ARG A 107 -9.96 15.16 6.16
C ARG A 107 -9.79 14.24 4.95
N GLY A 108 -8.56 13.82 4.65
CA GLY A 108 -8.28 12.87 3.57
C GLY A 108 -8.52 11.39 3.93
N LEU A 109 -8.75 11.11 5.20
CA LEU A 109 -8.86 9.72 5.68
C LEU A 109 -10.16 9.02 5.26
N PRO A 110 -11.37 9.65 5.36
CA PRO A 110 -12.62 9.00 5.02
C PRO A 110 -12.69 8.46 3.59
N PRO A 111 -12.29 9.19 2.52
CA PRO A 111 -12.26 8.66 1.16
C PRO A 111 -11.31 7.46 1.02
N VAL A 112 -10.14 7.51 1.67
CA VAL A 112 -9.17 6.41 1.66
C VAL A 112 -9.74 5.18 2.38
N LEU A 113 -10.41 5.37 3.52
CA LEU A 113 -11.05 4.28 4.25
C LEU A 113 -12.24 3.70 3.48
N ALA A 114 -13.01 4.52 2.77
CA ALA A 114 -14.08 4.06 1.90
C ALA A 114 -13.52 3.20 0.75
N TYR A 115 -12.50 3.69 0.06
CA TYR A 115 -11.80 2.95 -0.99
C TYR A 115 -11.21 1.61 -0.49
N LEU A 116 -10.59 1.62 0.69
CA LEU A 116 -10.03 0.40 1.30
C LEU A 116 -11.11 -0.54 1.86
N ALA A 117 -12.36 -0.10 2.01
CA ALA A 117 -13.46 -0.94 2.47
C ALA A 117 -14.13 -1.72 1.33
N GLU A 118 -13.91 -1.31 0.08
CA GLU A 118 -14.40 -1.99 -1.10
C GLU A 118 -13.40 -3.08 -1.52
N ASP A 119 -13.89 -4.30 -1.67
CA ASP A 119 -13.09 -5.43 -2.15
C ASP A 119 -13.01 -5.36 -3.69
N GLN A 120 -12.20 -4.43 -4.19
CA GLN A 120 -11.99 -4.24 -5.62
C GLN A 120 -10.75 -5.02 -6.06
N GLY A 121 -10.98 -6.05 -6.87
CA GLY A 121 -9.92 -6.83 -7.50
C GLY A 121 -10.04 -6.81 -9.01
N PHE A 122 -8.94 -6.55 -9.70
CA PHE A 122 -8.89 -6.66 -11.16
C PHE A 122 -8.29 -8.00 -11.56
N LEU A 123 -8.99 -8.71 -12.47
CA LEU A 123 -8.47 -9.95 -13.04
C LEU A 123 -7.36 -9.63 -14.04
N ASN A 124 -6.24 -10.32 -13.91
CA ASN A 124 -5.07 -10.11 -14.76
C ASN A 124 -4.50 -11.41 -15.34
N THR A 125 -5.26 -12.49 -15.33
CA THR A 125 -4.80 -13.84 -15.71
C THR A 125 -4.17 -13.84 -17.11
N GLU A 126 -4.84 -13.25 -18.11
CA GLU A 126 -4.33 -13.20 -19.48
C GLU A 126 -3.09 -12.30 -19.60
N THR A 127 -3.10 -11.13 -18.94
CA THR A 127 -1.94 -10.24 -18.87
C THR A 127 -0.73 -10.95 -18.27
N ARG A 128 -0.90 -11.63 -17.15
CA ARG A 128 0.17 -12.39 -16.48
C ARG A 128 0.72 -13.48 -17.38
N ARG A 129 -0.16 -14.25 -18.05
CA ARG A 129 0.25 -15.32 -18.97
C ARG A 129 1.09 -14.76 -20.11
N ARG A 130 0.62 -13.72 -20.80
CA ARG A 130 1.34 -13.10 -21.93
C ARG A 130 2.68 -12.54 -21.51
N LEU A 131 2.72 -11.75 -20.44
CA LEU A 131 3.97 -11.15 -19.98
C LEU A 131 4.96 -12.20 -19.46
N ALA A 132 4.49 -13.25 -18.78
CA ALA A 132 5.36 -14.34 -18.35
C ALA A 132 5.98 -15.09 -19.55
N THR A 133 5.22 -15.33 -20.62
CA THR A 133 5.73 -15.92 -21.87
C THR A 133 6.77 -15.00 -22.53
N ALA A 134 6.64 -13.70 -22.37
CA ALA A 134 7.59 -12.68 -22.85
C ALA A 134 8.83 -12.52 -21.94
N GLY A 135 9.00 -13.35 -20.92
CA GLY A 135 10.12 -13.25 -19.97
C GLY A 135 9.93 -12.16 -18.90
N LEU A 136 8.72 -11.64 -18.75
CA LEU A 136 8.36 -10.61 -17.76
C LEU A 136 7.35 -11.16 -16.72
N PRO A 137 7.69 -12.18 -15.93
CA PRO A 137 6.81 -12.70 -14.91
C PRO A 137 6.53 -11.64 -13.85
N LEU A 138 5.30 -11.60 -13.32
CA LEU A 138 4.95 -10.70 -12.23
C LEU A 138 5.75 -11.08 -10.98
N PRO A 139 6.55 -10.16 -10.40
CA PRO A 139 7.29 -10.41 -9.17
C PRO A 139 6.35 -10.67 -7.98
N SER A 140 6.73 -11.60 -7.09
CA SER A 140 5.99 -11.80 -5.85
C SER A 140 6.14 -10.61 -4.92
N VAL A 141 5.12 -10.33 -4.09
CA VAL A 141 5.14 -9.21 -3.13
C VAL A 141 6.35 -9.29 -2.21
N ASP A 142 6.71 -10.49 -1.78
CA ASP A 142 7.84 -10.72 -0.86
C ASP A 142 9.20 -10.34 -1.47
N SER A 143 9.32 -10.40 -2.81
CA SER A 143 10.57 -10.09 -3.49
C SER A 143 10.92 -8.59 -3.48
N TYR A 144 9.93 -7.70 -3.43
CA TYR A 144 10.15 -6.24 -3.52
C TYR A 144 9.73 -5.47 -2.27
N LEU A 145 8.83 -5.99 -1.44
CA LEU A 145 8.27 -5.24 -0.31
C LEU A 145 9.34 -4.82 0.69
N GLN A 146 10.21 -5.75 1.09
CA GLN A 146 11.28 -5.46 2.07
C GLN A 146 12.29 -4.44 1.54
N PRO A 147 12.85 -4.58 0.32
CA PRO A 147 13.71 -3.55 -0.29
C PRO A 147 13.05 -2.16 -0.35
N VAL A 148 11.77 -2.10 -0.73
CA VAL A 148 11.03 -0.82 -0.81
C VAL A 148 10.88 -0.18 0.57
N LEU A 149 10.54 -0.96 1.60
CA LEU A 149 10.41 -0.45 2.97
C LEU A 149 11.76 0.01 3.52
N ALA A 150 12.83 -0.72 3.30
CA ALA A 150 14.18 -0.35 3.71
C ALA A 150 14.60 0.96 3.03
N HIS A 151 14.48 1.06 1.70
CA HIS A 151 14.80 2.28 0.96
C HIS A 151 14.00 3.49 1.45
N TYR A 152 12.70 3.32 1.71
CA TYR A 152 11.85 4.39 2.25
C TYR A 152 12.36 4.88 3.62
N LEU A 153 12.75 3.97 4.50
CA LEU A 153 13.24 4.31 5.85
C LEU A 153 14.59 5.02 5.80
N ASP A 154 15.50 4.57 4.94
CA ASP A 154 16.80 5.20 4.70
C ASP A 154 16.66 6.60 4.10
N ALA A 155 15.77 6.75 3.12
CA ALA A 155 15.47 8.06 2.52
C ALA A 155 14.86 9.03 3.56
N GLN A 156 14.03 8.53 4.46
CA GLN A 156 13.48 9.32 5.57
C GLN A 156 14.53 9.71 6.60
N ALA A 157 15.49 8.83 6.89
CA ALA A 157 16.60 9.14 7.81
C ALA A 157 17.47 10.29 7.25
N ARG A 158 17.77 10.24 5.95
CA ARG A 158 18.54 11.30 5.27
C ARG A 158 17.82 12.66 5.20
N ARG A 159 16.49 12.69 5.24
CA ARG A 159 15.69 13.94 5.18
C ARG A 159 15.44 14.61 6.54
N ARG A 160 15.80 13.96 7.64
CA ARG A 160 15.73 14.55 8.97
C ARG A 160 17.10 15.12 9.31
N PRO A 161 17.31 16.46 9.23
CA PRO A 161 18.50 17.06 9.84
C PRO A 161 18.47 16.79 11.35
N ALA A 162 19.66 16.57 11.90
CA ALA A 162 19.88 16.38 13.32
C ALA A 162 19.39 17.59 14.14
#